data_ec5ae53ff4e121202739559af3a73b84
#
_entry.id   ec5ae53ff4e121202739559af3a73b84
#
_cell.length_a   1.000
_cell.length_b   1.000
_cell.length_c   1.000
_cell.angle_alpha   90.00
_cell.angle_beta   90.00
_cell.angle_gamma   90.00
#
_symmetry.space_group_name_H-M   'P 1'
#
loop_
_entity.id
_entity.type
_entity.pdbx_description
1 polymer ?
#
loop_
_entity_poly.entity_id
_entity_poly.type
_entity_poly.pdbx_seq_one_letter_code
_entity_poly.pdbx_strand_id
1 'polypeptide(L)' 'MKVELRKRNLVDRVSLQGELSEVIEKLKKLYVCQIEVGKDLIICKIKEEKEV' A
#
# COMPACT_ATOMS: atom_id res chain seq x y z
N MET A 1 -7.98 -7.24 -4.00
CA MET A 1 -7.39 -7.14 -2.64
C MET A 1 -7.52 -5.72 -2.13
N LYS A 2 -7.98 -5.56 -0.91
CA LYS A 2 -8.15 -4.24 -0.32
C LYS A 2 -6.83 -3.72 0.24
N VAL A 3 -6.53 -2.47 -0.06
CA VAL A 3 -5.31 -1.82 0.40
C VAL A 3 -5.68 -0.50 1.06
N GLU A 4 -5.14 -0.28 2.25
CA GLU A 4 -5.31 0.97 2.96
C GLU A 4 -4.00 1.75 2.88
N LEU A 5 -4.05 2.91 2.24
CA LEU A 5 -2.89 3.78 2.10
C LEU A 5 -2.96 4.86 3.17
N ARG A 6 -2.03 4.83 4.10
CA ARG A 6 -1.99 5.82 5.18
C ARG A 6 -0.87 6.80 4.96
N LYS A 7 -1.24 8.06 4.76
CA LYS A 7 -0.31 9.19 4.70
C LYS A 7 -0.63 10.12 5.85
N ARG A 8 0.32 10.44 6.68
CA ARG A 8 0.15 11.42 7.76
C ARG A 8 -1.28 11.53 8.31
N ASN A 9 -2.12 12.40 7.70
CA ASN A 9 -3.50 12.66 8.13
C ASN A 9 -4.54 12.08 7.19
N LEU A 10 -4.12 11.42 6.12
CA LEU A 10 -5.02 10.89 5.10
C LEU A 10 -4.97 9.38 5.08
N VAL A 11 -6.15 8.78 4.97
CA VAL A 11 -6.29 7.34 4.80
C VAL A 11 -7.11 7.11 3.55
N ASP A 12 -6.48 6.51 2.54
CA ASP A 12 -7.16 6.15 1.31
C ASP A 12 -7.33 4.64 1.24
N ARG A 13 -8.50 4.20 0.83
CA ARG A 13 -8.77 2.79 0.62
C ARG A 13 -8.93 2.54 -0.86
N VAL A 14 -8.12 1.63 -1.38
CA VAL A 14 -8.16 1.25 -2.78
C VAL A 14 -8.27 -0.26 -2.90
N SER A 15 -8.80 -0.70 -4.03
CA SER A 15 -8.86 -2.12 -4.33
C SER A 15 -7.95 -2.40 -5.50
N LEU A 16 -7.00 -3.30 -5.31
CA LEU A 16 -6.05 -3.70 -6.34
C LEU A 16 -6.26 -5.16 -6.70
N GLN A 17 -6.15 -5.46 -7.98
CA GLN A 17 -6.22 -6.83 -8.46
C GLN A 17 -4.83 -7.43 -8.53
N GLY A 18 -4.75 -8.72 -8.27
CA GLY A 18 -3.50 -9.46 -8.34
C GLY A 18 -3.20 -10.22 -7.06
N GLU A 19 -2.12 -10.95 -7.08
CA GLU A 19 -1.68 -11.70 -5.93
C GLU A 19 -1.02 -10.77 -4.90
N LEU A 20 -0.95 -11.24 -3.67
CA LEU A 20 -0.38 -10.48 -2.56
C LEU A 20 1.02 -9.95 -2.90
N SER A 21 1.88 -10.80 -3.44
CA SER A 21 3.24 -10.41 -3.78
C SER A 21 3.29 -9.32 -4.85
N GLU A 22 2.40 -9.39 -5.84
CA GLU A 22 2.32 -8.40 -6.89
C GLU A 22 1.88 -7.04 -6.36
N VAL A 23 0.87 -7.05 -5.50
CA VAL A 23 0.35 -5.83 -4.89
C VAL A 23 1.43 -5.16 -4.02
N ILE A 24 2.12 -5.95 -3.23
CA ILE A 24 3.21 -5.46 -2.38
C ILE A 24 4.33 -4.85 -3.23
N GLU A 25 4.70 -5.50 -4.32
CA GLU A 25 5.74 -4.97 -5.21
C GLU A 25 5.33 -3.64 -5.82
N LYS A 26 4.08 -3.53 -6.27
CA LYS A 26 3.58 -2.27 -6.81
C LYS A 26 3.64 -1.14 -5.79
N LEU A 27 3.22 -1.42 -4.57
CA LEU A 27 3.24 -0.43 -3.51
C LEU A 27 4.67 0.02 -3.18
N LYS A 28 5.60 -0.92 -3.14
CA LYS A 28 7.01 -0.60 -2.87
C LYS A 28 7.67 0.20 -3.99
N LYS A 29 7.20 0.03 -5.22
CA LYS A 29 7.70 0.81 -6.35
C LYS A 29 7.20 2.25 -6.32
N LEU A 30 5.97 2.46 -5.85
CA LEU A 30 5.34 3.77 -5.85
C LEU A 30 5.65 4.59 -4.60
N TYR A 31 5.88 3.93 -3.48
CA TYR A 31 6.00 4.60 -2.19
C TYR A 31 7.16 4.05 -1.37
N VAL A 32 7.75 4.92 -0.57
CA VAL A 32 8.60 4.51 0.53
C VAL A 32 7.66 4.29 1.72
N CYS A 33 7.36 3.04 2.04
CA CYS A 33 6.33 2.73 3.03
C CYS A 33 6.65 1.45 3.79
N GLN A 34 5.99 1.32 4.95
CA GLN A 34 5.94 0.07 5.68
C GLN A 34 4.65 -0.65 5.33
N ILE A 35 4.75 -1.93 5.04
CA ILE A 35 3.60 -2.73 4.65
C ILE A 35 3.29 -3.74 5.74
N GLU A 36 2.03 -3.74 6.20
CA GLU A 36 1.51 -4.74 7.11
C GLU A 36 0.41 -5.51 6.39
N VAL A 37 0.43 -6.82 6.56
CA VAL A 37 -0.55 -7.70 5.91
C VAL A 37 -1.51 -8.23 6.96
N GLY A 38 -2.80 -7.90 6.79
CA GLY A 38 -3.87 -8.49 7.57
C GLY A 38 -4.54 -9.63 6.82
N LYS A 39 -5.65 -10.15 7.36
CA LYS A 39 -6.37 -11.27 6.74
C LYS A 39 -6.84 -10.96 5.32
N ASP A 40 -7.51 -9.82 5.15
CA ASP A 40 -8.08 -9.41 3.88
C ASP A 40 -7.67 -7.97 3.51
N LEU A 41 -6.64 -7.45 4.15
CA LEU A 41 -6.28 -6.06 4.03
C LEU A 41 -4.77 -5.90 4.09
N ILE A 42 -4.24 -5.09 3.21
CA ILE A 42 -2.86 -4.65 3.26
C ILE A 42 -2.85 -3.21 3.74
N ILE A 43 -2.08 -2.93 4.77
CA ILE A 43 -1.91 -1.56 5.27
C ILE A 43 -0.56 -1.06 4.80
N CYS A 44 -0.57 0.00 4.04
CA CYS A 44 0.65 0.64 3.54
C CYS A 44 0.80 2.00 4.23
N LYS A 45 1.75 2.08 5.15
CA LYS A 45 2.06 3.34 5.85
C LYS A 45 3.09 4.09 5.04
N ILE A 46 2.64 5.08 4.31
CA ILE A 46 3.47 5.83 3.36
C ILE A 46 4.28 6.89 4.09
N LYS A 47 5.59 6.84 3.93
CA LYS A 47 6.49 7.88 4.43
C LYS A 47 6.74 8.94 3.38
N GLU A 48 6.95 8.52 2.14
CA GLU A 48 7.19 9.42 1.02
C GLU A 48 6.71 8.77 -0.26
N GLU A 49 6.26 9.59 -1.21
CA GLU A 49 6.01 9.13 -2.57
C GLU A 49 7.32 9.14 -3.33
N LYS A 50 7.56 8.08 -4.09
CA LYS A 50 8.72 8.05 -4.96
C LYS A 50 8.43 8.89 -6.19
N GLU A 51 9.36 9.77 -6.52
CA GLU A 51 9.29 10.50 -7.77
C GLU A 51 9.66 9.58 -8.92
N VAL A 52 8.91 9.70 -9.98
CA VAL A 52 9.14 8.93 -11.19
C VAL A 52 10.03 9.72 -12.14
#